data_833ba5eb307ad26c618ac962c4d653b1
#
_entry.id   833ba5eb307ad26c618ac962c4d653b1
#
_cell.length_a   1.000
_cell.length_b   1.000
_cell.length_c   1.000
_cell.angle_alpha   90.00
_cell.angle_beta   90.00
_cell.angle_gamma   90.00
#
_symmetry.space_group_name_H-M   'P 1'
#
loop_
_entity.id
_entity.type
_entity.pdbx_description
1 polymer ?
#
loop_
_entity_poly.entity_id
_entity_poly.type
_entity_poly.pdbx_seq_one_letter_code
_entity_poly.pdbx_strand_id
1 'polypeptide(L)'
;GYEQKWDLKEGRFLGAPDGWEKISIWGMGIASRDITGDQREEVMLTSMGDQLMQIAQPDGTYASAPFSIGTYAHRPYFGDDGRPSTGWHAQFGDMDNDGRVDLFISKGNVDQMPSNAIKDPNNLLMQQADGTFREMGQSAGLASTERGRGAALADFDGDYFCKSLLAAVKTKDCFTLHKGLL
;
A
#
# COMPACT_ATOMS: atom_id res chain seq x y z
N GLY A 1 -8.88 -9.40 -13.36
CA GLY A 1 -9.10 -8.05 -13.88
C GLY A 1 -7.80 -7.40 -14.32
N TYR A 2 -7.88 -6.20 -14.79
CA TYR A 2 -6.74 -5.33 -15.06
C TYR A 2 -7.13 -3.89 -14.75
N GLU A 3 -6.17 -3.11 -14.32
CA GLU A 3 -6.37 -1.71 -14.00
C GLU A 3 -6.36 -0.86 -15.26
N GLN A 4 -7.13 0.24 -15.24
CA GLN A 4 -7.23 1.19 -16.34
C GLN A 4 -7.22 2.61 -15.78
N LYS A 5 -6.57 3.52 -16.51
CA LYS A 5 -6.59 4.95 -16.22
C LYS A 5 -7.59 5.65 -17.15
N TRP A 6 -8.44 6.50 -16.58
CA TRP A 6 -9.33 7.37 -17.35
C TRP A 6 -8.61 8.67 -17.72
N ASP A 7 -8.59 8.99 -18.99
CA ASP A 7 -8.09 10.28 -19.46
C ASP A 7 -9.24 11.30 -19.53
N LEU A 8 -9.15 12.32 -18.68
CA LEU A 8 -10.17 13.37 -18.61
C LEU A 8 -10.24 14.24 -19.86
N LYS A 9 -9.12 14.44 -20.56
CA LYS A 9 -9.05 15.25 -21.77
C LYS A 9 -9.63 14.52 -22.97
N GLU A 10 -9.26 13.24 -23.11
CA GLU A 10 -9.72 12.39 -24.20
C GLU A 10 -11.10 11.78 -23.96
N GLY A 11 -11.57 11.76 -22.70
CA GLY A 11 -12.85 11.15 -22.32
C GLY A 11 -12.92 9.65 -22.54
N ARG A 12 -11.79 8.94 -22.40
CA ARG A 12 -11.71 7.48 -22.61
C ARG A 12 -10.71 6.83 -21.69
N PHE A 13 -10.77 5.51 -21.55
CA PHE A 13 -9.73 4.76 -20.88
C PHE A 13 -8.48 4.65 -21.74
N LEU A 14 -7.31 4.85 -21.10
CA LEU A 14 -6.01 4.64 -21.70
C LEU A 14 -5.73 3.13 -21.83
N GLY A 15 -4.96 2.78 -22.84
CA GLY A 15 -4.53 1.41 -23.10
C GLY A 15 -3.07 1.35 -23.56
N ALA A 16 -2.64 0.18 -23.99
CA ALA A 16 -1.26 -0.04 -24.43
C ALA A 16 -0.77 0.96 -25.51
N PRO A 17 -1.60 1.38 -26.51
CA PRO A 17 -1.20 2.40 -27.46
C PRO A 17 -0.89 3.77 -26.85
N ASP A 18 -1.41 4.03 -25.65
CA ASP A 18 -1.20 5.28 -24.90
C ASP A 18 -0.06 5.15 -23.89
N GLY A 19 0.72 4.07 -23.93
CA GLY A 19 1.81 3.81 -22.98
C GLY A 19 1.34 3.25 -21.62
N TRP A 20 0.04 2.94 -21.47
CA TRP A 20 -0.46 2.26 -20.27
C TRP A 20 -0.30 0.75 -20.41
N GLU A 21 0.65 0.18 -19.70
CA GLU A 21 0.87 -1.26 -19.68
C GLU A 21 -0.31 -1.98 -19.03
N LYS A 22 -0.76 -3.06 -19.64
CA LYS A 22 -1.80 -3.91 -19.07
C LYS A 22 -1.23 -4.74 -17.93
N ILE A 23 -1.66 -4.43 -16.72
CA ILE A 23 -1.29 -5.16 -15.51
C ILE A 23 -2.43 -6.12 -15.15
N SER A 24 -2.12 -7.41 -15.06
CA SER A 24 -3.08 -8.44 -14.65
C SER A 24 -2.83 -8.84 -13.20
N ILE A 25 -3.68 -8.37 -12.30
CA ILE A 25 -3.60 -8.65 -10.86
C ILE A 25 -4.99 -9.00 -10.32
N TRP A 26 -5.03 -9.58 -9.14
CA TRP A 26 -6.22 -9.63 -8.31
C TRP A 26 -6.30 -8.37 -7.45
N GLY A 27 -6.55 -7.23 -8.10
CA GLY A 27 -6.55 -5.92 -7.48
C GLY A 27 -7.61 -5.79 -6.39
N MET A 28 -7.21 -5.19 -5.25
CA MET A 28 -8.06 -4.95 -4.09
C MET A 28 -8.20 -3.47 -3.78
N GLY A 29 -7.08 -2.74 -3.75
CA GLY A 29 -7.05 -1.33 -3.43
C GLY A 29 -6.07 -0.56 -4.31
N ILE A 30 -6.34 0.73 -4.44
CA ILE A 30 -5.52 1.70 -5.17
C ILE A 30 -5.27 2.88 -4.25
N ALA A 31 -4.04 3.35 -4.21
CA ALA A 31 -3.68 4.62 -3.60
C ALA A 31 -2.74 5.38 -4.53
N SER A 32 -2.83 6.71 -4.55
CA SER A 32 -1.89 7.54 -5.29
C SER A 32 -1.32 8.66 -4.43
N ARG A 33 -0.07 8.98 -4.68
CA ARG A 33 0.65 10.10 -4.06
C ARG A 33 1.92 10.38 -4.83
N ASP A 34 2.28 11.65 -4.94
CA ASP A 34 3.64 12.04 -5.35
C ASP A 34 4.63 11.65 -4.25
N ILE A 35 5.37 10.56 -4.47
CA ILE A 35 6.39 10.05 -3.54
C ILE A 35 7.82 10.43 -3.96
N THR A 36 7.97 10.96 -5.17
CA THR A 36 9.26 11.38 -5.73
C THR A 36 9.50 12.87 -5.61
N GLY A 37 8.47 13.66 -5.34
CA GLY A 37 8.51 15.12 -5.26
C GLY A 37 8.52 15.80 -6.62
N ASP A 38 8.15 15.12 -7.67
CA ASP A 38 8.20 15.61 -9.05
C ASP A 38 6.86 16.14 -9.60
N GLN A 39 5.86 16.23 -8.72
CA GLN A 39 4.48 16.67 -8.97
C GLN A 39 3.68 15.70 -9.87
N ARG A 40 4.14 14.48 -10.00
CA ARG A 40 3.38 13.38 -10.61
C ARG A 40 3.04 12.36 -9.54
N GLU A 41 1.83 11.81 -9.59
CA GLU A 41 1.41 10.84 -8.60
C GLU A 41 1.79 9.43 -9.01
N GLU A 42 2.58 8.76 -8.19
CA GLU A 42 2.77 7.33 -8.25
C GLU A 42 1.53 6.60 -7.79
N VAL A 43 1.37 5.37 -8.25
CA VAL A 43 0.19 4.55 -7.95
C VAL A 43 0.60 3.25 -7.29
N MET A 44 0.05 2.98 -6.12
CA MET A 44 0.16 1.69 -5.44
C MET A 44 -1.07 0.86 -5.70
N LEU A 45 -0.87 -0.35 -6.23
CA LEU A 45 -1.91 -1.35 -6.47
C LEU A 45 -1.72 -2.50 -5.50
N THR A 46 -2.69 -2.71 -4.61
CA THR A 46 -2.67 -3.88 -3.73
C THR A 46 -3.32 -5.08 -4.40
N SER A 47 -2.83 -6.26 -4.10
CA SER A 47 -3.24 -7.49 -4.76
C SER A 47 -3.13 -8.69 -3.83
N MET A 48 -3.67 -9.80 -4.26
CA MET A 48 -3.32 -11.11 -3.73
C MET A 48 -2.05 -11.59 -4.42
N GLY A 49 -0.95 -11.66 -3.69
CA GLY A 49 0.41 -11.89 -4.20
C GLY A 49 1.24 -10.63 -4.06
N ASP A 50 1.80 -10.14 -5.15
CA ASP A 50 2.66 -8.98 -5.14
C ASP A 50 1.87 -7.68 -5.11
N GLN A 51 2.32 -6.73 -4.29
CA GLN A 51 1.89 -5.36 -4.31
C GLN A 51 2.69 -4.63 -5.40
N LEU A 52 2.02 -3.84 -6.24
CA LEU A 52 2.66 -3.22 -7.40
C LEU A 52 2.67 -1.70 -7.27
N MET A 53 3.86 -1.13 -7.19
CA MET A 53 4.08 0.30 -7.30
C MET A 53 4.33 0.67 -8.76
N GLN A 54 3.62 1.67 -9.25
CA GLN A 54 3.76 2.22 -10.59
C GLN A 54 4.33 3.64 -10.48
N ILE A 55 5.46 3.88 -11.10
CA ILE A 55 6.17 5.17 -11.11
C ILE A 55 5.72 5.97 -12.32
N ALA A 56 5.21 7.17 -12.08
CA ALA A 56 4.79 8.09 -13.13
C ALA A 56 6.01 8.61 -13.92
N GLN A 57 5.89 8.61 -15.24
CA GLN A 57 6.94 9.05 -16.15
C GLN A 57 6.65 10.45 -16.70
N PRO A 58 7.69 11.21 -17.12
CA PRO A 58 7.51 12.56 -17.68
C PRO A 58 6.62 12.61 -18.92
N ASP A 59 6.53 11.54 -19.67
CA ASP A 59 5.68 11.43 -20.86
C ASP A 59 4.22 11.06 -20.55
N GLY A 60 3.87 10.94 -19.25
CA GLY A 60 2.53 10.59 -18.79
C GLY A 60 2.25 9.09 -18.74
N THR A 61 3.23 8.27 -19.07
CA THR A 61 3.12 6.80 -18.89
C THR A 61 3.46 6.38 -17.46
N TYR A 62 3.35 5.10 -17.17
CA TYR A 62 3.73 4.50 -15.90
C TYR A 62 4.66 3.32 -16.13
N ALA A 63 5.65 3.18 -15.27
CA ALA A 63 6.57 2.04 -15.25
C ALA A 63 6.48 1.33 -13.90
N SER A 64 6.54 0.01 -13.91
CA SER A 64 6.61 -0.76 -12.67
C SER A 64 7.89 -0.42 -11.90
N ALA A 65 7.75 -0.12 -10.61
CA ALA A 65 8.88 0.13 -9.74
C ALA A 65 9.82 -1.10 -9.71
N PRO A 66 11.14 -0.89 -9.60
CA PRO A 66 12.06 -2.01 -9.45
C PRO A 66 11.87 -2.70 -8.11
N PHE A 67 12.18 -4.00 -8.03
CA PHE A 67 12.06 -4.76 -6.78
C PHE A 67 12.86 -4.12 -5.63
N SER A 68 13.98 -3.48 -5.93
CA SER A 68 14.82 -2.78 -4.96
C SER A 68 14.16 -1.60 -4.26
N ILE A 69 13.05 -1.08 -4.78
CA ILE A 69 12.32 0.01 -4.10
C ILE A 69 11.77 -0.43 -2.73
N GLY A 70 11.51 -1.73 -2.54
CA GLY A 70 11.08 -2.28 -1.25
C GLY A 70 9.57 -2.24 -0.98
N THR A 71 8.73 -1.98 -1.99
CA THR A 71 7.26 -1.91 -1.82
C THR A 71 6.52 -3.19 -2.20
N TYR A 72 7.23 -4.21 -2.69
CA TYR A 72 6.65 -5.51 -3.00
C TYR A 72 6.13 -6.22 -1.76
N ALA A 73 5.31 -7.26 -1.96
CA ALA A 73 4.74 -8.01 -0.86
C ALA A 73 5.83 -8.59 0.06
N HIS A 74 5.72 -8.27 1.34
CA HIS A 74 6.53 -8.88 2.38
C HIS A 74 5.79 -10.09 2.93
N ARG A 75 6.46 -11.23 2.98
CA ARG A 75 5.89 -12.46 3.52
C ARG A 75 5.61 -12.34 5.02
N PRO A 76 4.67 -13.13 5.54
CA PRO A 76 4.49 -13.25 6.99
C PRO A 76 5.79 -13.64 7.67
N TYR A 77 6.04 -13.00 8.80
CA TYR A 77 7.28 -13.25 9.56
C TYR A 77 7.33 -14.60 10.26
N PHE A 78 6.18 -15.23 10.42
CA PHE A 78 6.07 -16.47 11.18
C PHE A 78 5.73 -17.63 10.27
N GLY A 79 6.72 -18.47 10.07
CA GLY A 79 6.60 -19.65 9.23
C GLY A 79 6.82 -19.34 7.74
N ASP A 80 7.59 -20.17 7.12
CA ASP A 80 7.79 -20.14 5.67
C ASP A 80 6.73 -21.03 5.03
N ASP A 81 5.51 -20.54 4.95
CA ASP A 81 4.45 -21.25 4.27
C ASP A 81 4.43 -21.02 2.76
N GLY A 82 5.28 -20.11 2.27
CA GLY A 82 5.41 -19.81 0.85
C GLY A 82 4.16 -19.28 0.18
N ARG A 83 3.11 -18.95 0.93
CA ARG A 83 1.80 -18.57 0.41
C ARG A 83 1.74 -17.10 0.08
N PRO A 84 0.92 -16.71 -0.92
CA PRO A 84 0.77 -15.31 -1.30
C PRO A 84 0.21 -14.48 -0.15
N SER A 85 0.74 -13.28 0.01
CA SER A 85 0.18 -12.22 0.84
C SER A 85 -1.05 -11.62 0.18
N THR A 86 -1.98 -11.04 0.95
CA THR A 86 -3.16 -10.35 0.41
C THR A 86 -3.25 -8.95 0.98
N GLY A 87 -2.87 -7.96 0.15
CA GLY A 87 -3.06 -6.55 0.45
C GLY A 87 -4.46 -6.09 0.06
N TRP A 88 -5.16 -5.42 0.98
CA TRP A 88 -6.53 -4.95 0.77
C TRP A 88 -6.61 -3.45 0.55
N HIS A 89 -5.91 -2.68 1.33
CA HIS A 89 -5.92 -1.23 1.28
C HIS A 89 -4.50 -0.68 1.40
N ALA A 90 -4.20 0.34 0.63
CA ALA A 90 -2.97 1.11 0.74
C ALA A 90 -3.31 2.54 1.16
N GLN A 91 -2.48 3.12 2.02
CA GLN A 91 -2.61 4.49 2.46
C GLN A 91 -1.23 5.15 2.50
N PHE A 92 -1.07 6.20 1.72
CA PHE A 92 0.12 7.06 1.78
C PHE A 92 -0.03 8.15 2.83
N GLY A 93 1.08 8.53 3.46
CA GLY A 93 1.17 9.66 4.38
C GLY A 93 2.54 9.75 5.00
N ASP A 94 2.91 10.90 5.50
CA ASP A 94 4.11 11.10 6.32
C ASP A 94 3.76 10.63 7.75
N MET A 95 4.23 9.45 8.14
CA MET A 95 3.79 8.79 9.38
C MET A 95 4.70 9.06 10.56
N ASP A 96 5.93 9.49 10.33
CA ASP A 96 6.87 9.89 11.37
C ASP A 96 7.21 11.40 11.34
N ASN A 97 6.55 12.15 10.45
CA ASN A 97 6.69 13.60 10.28
C ASN A 97 8.10 14.01 9.87
N ASP A 98 8.74 13.22 9.05
CA ASP A 98 10.08 13.49 8.53
C ASP A 98 10.07 14.19 7.15
N GLY A 99 8.87 14.45 6.61
CA GLY A 99 8.66 15.10 5.32
C GLY A 99 8.67 14.15 4.13
N ARG A 100 8.87 12.86 4.35
CA ARG A 100 8.80 11.83 3.30
C ARG A 100 7.45 11.11 3.33
N VAL A 101 7.08 10.53 2.22
CA VAL A 101 5.78 9.86 2.09
C VAL A 101 5.93 8.37 2.34
N ASP A 102 5.40 7.91 3.45
CA ASP A 102 5.36 6.51 3.83
C ASP A 102 4.14 5.80 3.26
N LEU A 103 4.12 4.47 3.37
CA LEU A 103 3.05 3.64 2.87
C LEU A 103 2.62 2.60 3.91
N PHE A 104 1.37 2.62 4.29
CA PHE A 104 0.75 1.54 5.05
C PHE A 104 -0.08 0.65 4.15
N ILE A 105 0.02 -0.68 4.35
CA ILE A 105 -0.81 -1.67 3.65
C ILE A 105 -1.54 -2.53 4.68
N SER A 106 -2.87 -2.42 4.66
CA SER A 106 -3.74 -3.31 5.43
C SER A 106 -3.82 -4.66 4.75
N LYS A 107 -3.53 -5.73 5.48
CA LYS A 107 -3.43 -7.09 4.95
C LYS A 107 -4.32 -8.07 5.70
N GLY A 108 -4.57 -9.20 5.09
CA GLY A 108 -5.32 -10.28 5.74
C GLY A 108 -5.88 -11.30 4.79
N ASN A 109 -5.82 -12.55 5.20
CA ASN A 109 -6.28 -13.69 4.40
C ASN A 109 -7.77 -13.62 4.03
N VAL A 110 -8.13 -14.29 2.96
CA VAL A 110 -9.52 -14.59 2.56
C VAL A 110 -9.93 -15.92 3.19
N ASP A 111 -11.03 -15.94 3.93
CA ASP A 111 -11.48 -17.09 4.74
C ASP A 111 -11.56 -18.43 4.00
N GLN A 112 -11.86 -18.38 2.72
CA GLN A 112 -12.08 -19.58 1.90
C GLN A 112 -10.87 -19.91 1.01
N MET A 113 -9.72 -19.28 1.25
CA MET A 113 -8.52 -19.52 0.46
C MET A 113 -7.37 -20.02 1.35
N PRO A 114 -7.37 -21.32 1.69
CA PRO A 114 -6.36 -21.90 2.58
C PRO A 114 -4.95 -21.89 2.00
N SER A 115 -4.82 -21.60 0.71
CA SER A 115 -3.53 -21.44 0.03
C SER A 115 -2.86 -20.09 0.26
N ASN A 116 -3.57 -19.12 0.86
CA ASN A 116 -3.01 -17.81 1.19
C ASN A 116 -2.43 -17.79 2.60
N ALA A 117 -1.54 -16.85 2.86
CA ALA A 117 -0.99 -16.63 4.19
C ALA A 117 -2.09 -16.42 5.23
N ILE A 118 -2.17 -17.29 6.23
CA ILE A 118 -3.21 -17.24 7.27
C ILE A 118 -2.92 -16.10 8.24
N LYS A 119 -1.65 -15.93 8.61
CA LYS A 119 -1.14 -14.84 9.45
C LYS A 119 -0.34 -13.90 8.58
N ASP A 120 -1.02 -12.94 7.99
CA ASP A 120 -0.46 -11.98 7.06
C ASP A 120 -0.42 -10.60 7.72
N PRO A 121 0.74 -10.21 8.29
CA PRO A 121 0.84 -8.96 9.02
C PRO A 121 0.68 -7.75 8.11
N ASN A 122 0.05 -6.70 8.62
CA ASN A 122 0.06 -5.39 7.96
C ASN A 122 1.50 -4.92 7.73
N ASN A 123 1.72 -4.16 6.67
CA ASN A 123 3.01 -3.53 6.41
C ASN A 123 2.96 -2.03 6.70
N LEU A 124 4.01 -1.54 7.34
CA LEU A 124 4.36 -0.13 7.40
C LEU A 124 5.70 0.06 6.69
N LEU A 125 5.67 0.69 5.54
CA LEU A 125 6.82 0.88 4.67
C LEU A 125 7.25 2.35 4.77
N MET A 126 8.34 2.59 5.48
CA MET A 126 8.89 3.93 5.73
C MET A 126 9.84 4.32 4.61
N GLN A 127 9.59 5.47 3.97
CA GLN A 127 10.44 5.96 2.90
C GLN A 127 11.79 6.43 3.45
N GLN A 128 12.85 5.97 2.83
CA GLN A 128 14.22 6.34 3.18
C GLN A 128 14.68 7.54 2.33
N ALA A 129 15.76 8.18 2.75
CA ALA A 129 16.34 9.32 2.04
C ALA A 129 16.80 9.01 0.61
N ASP A 130 17.02 7.75 0.27
CA ASP A 130 17.38 7.30 -1.09
C ASP A 130 16.15 6.93 -1.95
N GLY A 131 14.93 7.18 -1.43
CA GLY A 131 13.68 6.87 -2.10
C GLY A 131 13.23 5.42 -2.00
N THR A 132 14.00 4.54 -1.36
CA THR A 132 13.57 3.16 -1.08
C THR A 132 12.64 3.11 0.12
N PHE A 133 11.98 1.96 0.32
CA PHE A 133 11.08 1.75 1.46
C PHE A 133 11.60 0.63 2.34
N ARG A 134 11.55 0.87 3.65
CA ARG A 134 11.92 -0.09 4.68
C ARG A 134 10.69 -0.52 5.48
N GLU A 135 10.51 -1.82 5.62
CA GLU A 135 9.43 -2.37 6.43
C GLU A 135 9.69 -2.17 7.93
N MET A 136 8.78 -1.51 8.62
CA MET A 136 8.88 -1.14 10.03
C MET A 136 7.65 -1.54 10.86
N GLY A 137 6.67 -2.22 10.27
CA GLY A 137 5.40 -2.57 10.93
C GLY A 137 5.57 -3.31 12.24
N GLN A 138 6.53 -4.24 12.32
CA GLN A 138 6.80 -4.99 13.55
C GLN A 138 7.34 -4.07 14.65
N SER A 139 8.29 -3.21 14.35
CA SER A 139 8.91 -2.31 15.34
C SER A 139 7.95 -1.19 15.77
N ALA A 140 7.07 -0.76 14.87
CA ALA A 140 6.03 0.23 15.16
C ALA A 140 4.78 -0.37 15.85
N GLY A 141 4.73 -1.69 16.08
CA GLY A 141 3.57 -2.34 16.69
C GLY A 141 2.35 -2.44 15.78
N LEU A 142 2.50 -2.23 14.47
CA LEU A 142 1.43 -2.23 13.47
C LEU A 142 1.27 -3.55 12.71
N ALA A 143 2.19 -4.49 12.89
CA ALA A 143 2.19 -5.79 12.21
C ALA A 143 1.13 -6.75 12.79
N SER A 144 -0.12 -6.27 12.95
CA SER A 144 -1.24 -7.13 13.33
C SER A 144 -1.46 -8.19 12.25
N THR A 145 -1.71 -9.42 12.69
CA THR A 145 -2.08 -10.56 11.84
C THR A 145 -3.59 -10.77 11.76
N GLU A 146 -4.36 -9.86 12.33
CA GLU A 146 -5.80 -9.83 12.16
C GLU A 146 -6.17 -9.45 10.72
N ARG A 147 -7.37 -9.83 10.32
CA ARG A 147 -7.80 -9.63 8.91
C ARG A 147 -8.18 -8.18 8.63
N GLY A 148 -7.20 -7.37 8.32
CA GLY A 148 -7.41 -5.99 7.90
C GLY A 148 -8.13 -5.89 6.55
N ARG A 149 -8.93 -4.82 6.37
CA ARG A 149 -9.62 -4.52 5.11
C ARG A 149 -9.50 -3.06 4.69
N GLY A 150 -9.30 -2.18 5.62
CA GLY A 150 -9.15 -0.76 5.37
C GLY A 150 -8.23 -0.10 6.38
N ALA A 151 -7.75 1.08 6.03
CA ALA A 151 -6.97 1.94 6.90
C ALA A 151 -7.28 3.41 6.60
N ALA A 152 -7.10 4.27 7.58
CA ALA A 152 -7.14 5.70 7.39
C ALA A 152 -6.09 6.37 8.27
N LEU A 153 -5.47 7.41 7.75
CA LEU A 153 -4.61 8.32 8.48
C LEU A 153 -5.40 9.58 8.78
N ALA A 154 -5.30 10.08 10.00
CA ALA A 154 -5.95 11.32 10.37
C ALA A 154 -5.17 12.07 11.45
N ASP A 155 -5.21 13.38 11.35
CA ASP A 155 -4.86 14.30 12.41
C ASP A 155 -6.12 14.54 13.27
N PHE A 156 -6.17 13.96 14.47
CA PHE A 156 -7.34 14.06 15.35
C PHE A 156 -7.24 15.19 16.37
N ASP A 157 -6.06 15.72 16.61
CA ASP A 157 -5.86 16.80 17.58
C ASP A 157 -5.60 18.16 16.93
N GLY A 158 -5.55 18.21 15.60
CA GLY A 158 -5.51 19.46 14.83
C GLY A 158 -4.14 20.14 14.85
N ASP A 159 -3.07 19.42 15.13
CA ASP A 159 -1.72 19.98 15.17
C ASP A 159 -0.96 19.85 13.84
N TYR A 160 -1.67 19.44 12.77
CA TYR A 160 -1.18 19.22 11.41
C TYR A 160 -0.29 18.01 11.21
N PHE A 161 -0.09 17.18 12.23
CA PHE A 161 0.66 15.94 12.14
C PHE A 161 -0.25 14.72 12.12
N CYS A 162 -0.03 13.80 11.20
CA CYS A 162 -0.76 12.53 11.18
C CYS A 162 -0.28 11.62 12.31
N LYS A 163 -0.99 11.63 13.45
CA LYS A 163 -0.62 10.84 14.64
C LYS A 163 -1.41 9.55 14.81
N SER A 164 -2.36 9.28 13.94
CA SER A 164 -3.27 8.16 14.15
C SER A 164 -3.50 7.38 12.87
N LEU A 165 -3.08 6.13 12.87
CA LEU A 165 -3.41 5.16 11.85
C LEU A 165 -4.53 4.25 12.37
N LEU A 166 -5.64 4.22 11.65
CA LEU A 166 -6.78 3.37 11.95
C LEU A 166 -6.82 2.22 10.93
N ALA A 167 -6.58 1.00 11.38
CA ALA A 167 -6.80 -0.19 10.56
C ALA A 167 -8.11 -0.87 10.96
N ALA A 168 -9.02 -1.02 10.01
CA ALA A 168 -10.28 -1.71 10.24
C ALA A 168 -10.12 -3.21 10.03
N VAL A 169 -10.49 -3.99 11.03
CA VAL A 169 -10.43 -5.45 11.05
C VAL A 169 -11.85 -6.02 10.95
N LYS A 170 -12.02 -7.09 10.19
CA LYS A 170 -13.29 -7.84 10.09
C LYS A 170 -13.56 -8.71 11.33
N THR A 171 -13.49 -8.16 12.52
CA THR A 171 -14.01 -8.81 13.73
C THR A 171 -15.00 -7.89 14.41
N LYS A 172 -15.94 -8.45 15.15
CA LYS A 172 -17.13 -7.76 15.63
C LYS A 172 -16.89 -6.46 16.40
N ASP A 173 -15.66 -6.16 16.81
CA ASP A 173 -15.41 -5.12 17.82
C ASP A 173 -14.06 -4.39 17.72
N CYS A 174 -13.38 -4.28 16.56
CA CYS A 174 -12.04 -3.68 16.61
C CYS A 174 -11.74 -2.63 15.55
N PHE A 175 -11.70 -1.40 16.03
CA PHE A 175 -10.82 -0.36 15.53
C PHE A 175 -9.56 -0.34 16.41
N THR A 176 -8.41 -0.58 15.86
CA THR A 176 -7.16 -0.36 16.58
C THR A 176 -6.68 1.06 16.28
N LEU A 177 -6.78 1.93 17.27
CA LEU A 177 -6.24 3.29 17.20
C LEU A 177 -4.81 3.27 17.73
N HIS A 178 -3.84 3.44 16.88
CA HIS A 178 -2.47 3.70 17.29
C HIS A 178 -2.26 5.20 17.42
N LYS A 179 -2.12 5.70 18.65
CA LYS A 179 -1.70 7.08 18.94
C LYS A 179 -0.18 7.12 19.05
N GLY A 180 0.41 7.99 18.23
CA GLY A 180 1.86 8.24 18.29
C GLY A 180 2.64 7.10 17.63
N LEU A 181 2.84 7.21 16.35
CA LEU A 181 3.88 6.49 15.64
C LEU A 181 5.17 7.29 15.82
N LEU A 182 6.00 6.87 16.80
CA LEU A 182 7.36 7.39 17.12
C LEU A 182 7.42 8.69 17.88
#